data_e858fcbf6b2528839f57bde70aee3e15
#
_entry.id   e858fcbf6b2528839f57bde70aee3e15
#
_cell.length_a   1.000
_cell.length_b   1.000
_cell.length_c   1.000
_cell.angle_alpha   90.00
_cell.angle_beta   90.00
_cell.angle_gamma   90.00
#
_symmetry.space_group_name_H-M   'P 1'
#
loop_
_entity.id
_entity.type
_entity.pdbx_description
1 polymer ?
#
loop_
_entity_poly.entity_id
_entity_poly.type
_entity_poly.pdbx_seq_one_letter_code
_entity_poly.pdbx_strand_id
1 'polypeptide(L)'
;MLPRAAGVAFALCAAAALPAQMTFTDVTAQTGITFVHTDGSSGKHYIVEYVCCGLALFDYDGDGDDDIYFLNGAPLGGAAVRPAPRDELWRNDGGFRFADATATARLGDTEHGLGVVAGDYDGDGRLDLYVNNFGPNVLYRNQGDGTFRDVTAAA
;
A
#
# COMPACT_ATOMS: atom_id res chain seq x y z
N MET A 1 3.39 -81.25 10.78
CA MET A 1 4.40 -80.24 11.10
C MET A 1 4.28 -79.15 10.06
N LEU A 2 3.55 -78.04 10.35
CA LEU A 2 3.27 -76.95 9.43
C LEU A 2 4.28 -75.77 9.66
N PRO A 3 4.82 -75.13 8.64
CA PRO A 3 5.77 -74.06 8.83
C PRO A 3 5.07 -72.78 9.24
N ARG A 4 5.64 -72.10 10.21
CA ARG A 4 5.25 -70.80 10.71
C ARG A 4 5.61 -69.73 9.64
N ALA A 5 4.62 -68.97 9.16
CA ALA A 5 4.85 -67.79 8.35
C ALA A 5 5.40 -66.62 9.20
N ALA A 6 6.58 -66.11 8.82
CA ALA A 6 7.17 -64.94 9.44
C ALA A 6 6.51 -63.68 8.81
N GLY A 7 5.79 -62.98 9.62
CA GLY A 7 5.24 -61.68 9.22
C GLY A 7 6.31 -60.60 9.22
N VAL A 8 6.51 -59.95 8.07
CA VAL A 8 7.38 -58.79 7.95
C VAL A 8 6.54 -57.55 8.31
N ALA A 9 6.87 -56.89 9.42
CA ALA A 9 6.28 -55.63 9.80
C ALA A 9 6.98 -54.48 9.06
N PHE A 10 6.26 -53.82 8.15
CA PHE A 10 6.71 -52.57 7.56
C PHE A 10 6.43 -51.43 8.56
N ALA A 11 7.48 -50.88 9.12
CA ALA A 11 7.38 -49.62 9.87
C ALA A 11 7.27 -48.43 8.87
N LEU A 12 6.09 -47.85 8.77
CA LEU A 12 5.88 -46.59 8.04
C LEU A 12 6.49 -45.45 8.87
N CYS A 13 7.68 -44.98 8.52
CA CYS A 13 8.22 -43.73 9.06
C CYS A 13 7.44 -42.57 8.42
N ALA A 14 6.48 -42.01 9.14
CA ALA A 14 5.87 -40.74 8.77
C ALA A 14 6.92 -39.64 9.01
N ALA A 15 7.51 -39.14 7.94
CA ALA A 15 8.30 -37.90 7.99
C ALA A 15 7.35 -36.76 8.34
N ALA A 16 7.45 -36.23 9.57
CA ALA A 16 6.78 -35.00 9.94
C ALA A 16 7.36 -33.87 9.07
N ALA A 17 6.54 -33.27 8.19
CA ALA A 17 6.93 -32.09 7.48
C ALA A 17 7.12 -30.96 8.52
N LEU A 18 8.34 -30.45 8.64
CA LEU A 18 8.61 -29.26 9.44
C LEU A 18 7.80 -28.10 8.83
N PRO A 19 7.16 -27.27 9.66
CA PRO A 19 6.47 -26.10 9.14
C PRO A 19 7.48 -25.24 8.36
N ALA A 20 7.09 -24.82 7.14
CA ALA A 20 7.92 -23.95 6.34
C ALA A 20 8.18 -22.66 7.14
N GLN A 21 9.44 -22.37 7.42
CA GLN A 21 9.82 -21.14 8.11
C GLN A 21 9.54 -19.98 7.16
N MET A 22 8.67 -19.03 7.57
CA MET A 22 8.45 -17.80 6.84
C MET A 22 9.72 -16.96 6.90
N THR A 23 10.22 -16.53 5.73
CA THR A 23 11.39 -15.65 5.62
C THR A 23 10.98 -14.41 4.86
N PHE A 24 11.50 -13.25 5.27
CA PHE A 24 11.35 -11.99 4.55
C PHE A 24 12.67 -11.67 3.85
N THR A 25 12.56 -11.18 2.62
CA THR A 25 13.72 -10.73 1.83
C THR A 25 13.49 -9.28 1.44
N ASP A 26 14.48 -8.42 1.65
CA ASP A 26 14.44 -7.05 1.18
C ASP A 26 14.59 -7.02 -0.36
N VAL A 27 13.56 -6.54 -1.03
CA VAL A 27 13.50 -6.41 -2.48
C VAL A 27 13.45 -4.95 -2.94
N THR A 28 13.63 -3.99 -2.05
CA THR A 28 13.49 -2.55 -2.31
C THR A 28 14.25 -2.10 -3.56
N ALA A 29 15.48 -2.53 -3.73
CA ALA A 29 16.31 -2.15 -4.88
C ALA A 29 15.78 -2.66 -6.24
N GLN A 30 14.86 -3.63 -6.23
CA GLN A 30 14.28 -4.23 -7.44
C GLN A 30 12.97 -3.57 -7.83
N THR A 31 12.32 -2.86 -6.90
CA THR A 31 10.95 -2.36 -7.07
C THR A 31 10.86 -1.19 -8.04
N GLY A 32 11.90 -0.39 -8.20
CA GLY A 32 11.86 0.86 -8.95
C GLY A 32 11.20 2.03 -8.21
N ILE A 33 10.69 1.81 -6.99
CA ILE A 33 10.07 2.86 -6.17
C ILE A 33 11.12 3.87 -5.76
N THR A 34 10.87 5.14 -6.07
CA THR A 34 11.73 6.27 -5.71
C THR A 34 11.03 7.27 -4.77
N PHE A 35 9.89 6.88 -4.22
CA PHE A 35 9.17 7.68 -3.23
C PHE A 35 10.08 8.03 -2.05
N VAL A 36 10.08 9.31 -1.68
CA VAL A 36 10.79 9.81 -0.50
C VAL A 36 9.79 10.48 0.43
N HIS A 37 9.62 9.86 1.57
CA HIS A 37 8.77 10.40 2.61
C HIS A 37 9.39 11.64 3.26
N THR A 38 8.56 12.64 3.57
CA THR A 38 8.88 13.76 4.45
C THR A 38 7.82 13.89 5.54
N ASP A 39 8.25 14.23 6.73
CA ASP A 39 7.37 14.53 7.87
C ASP A 39 6.84 15.98 7.83
N GLY A 40 7.18 16.75 6.80
CA GLY A 40 6.84 18.17 6.69
C GLY A 40 7.46 19.05 7.78
N SER A 41 8.54 18.59 8.43
CA SER A 41 9.12 19.19 9.61
C SER A 41 9.41 20.68 9.46
N SER A 42 8.84 21.47 10.38
CA SER A 42 9.04 22.92 10.46
C SER A 42 10.18 23.31 11.42
N GLY A 43 10.75 22.33 12.13
CA GLY A 43 11.69 22.54 13.25
C GLY A 43 11.02 23.06 14.53
N LYS A 44 9.68 23.16 14.56
CA LYS A 44 8.91 23.60 15.74
C LYS A 44 8.35 22.44 16.55
N HIS A 45 8.55 21.21 16.08
CA HIS A 45 8.12 19.99 16.76
C HIS A 45 6.61 19.92 17.01
N TYR A 46 5.80 20.24 15.99
CA TYR A 46 4.36 20.02 16.08
C TYR A 46 4.07 18.51 16.15
N ILE A 47 3.05 18.13 16.94
CA ILE A 47 2.70 16.72 17.13
C ILE A 47 2.39 16.02 15.81
N VAL A 48 1.83 16.71 14.83
CA VAL A 48 1.49 16.15 13.51
C VAL A 48 2.72 15.75 12.70
N GLU A 49 3.89 16.34 12.94
CA GLU A 49 5.16 15.95 12.32
C GLU A 49 5.62 14.55 12.77
N TYR A 50 5.11 14.04 13.90
CA TYR A 50 5.45 12.73 14.45
C TYR A 50 4.39 11.65 14.17
N VAL A 51 3.20 12.04 13.76
CA VAL A 51 2.09 11.11 13.53
C VAL A 51 1.63 11.08 12.08
N CYS A 52 2.38 11.70 11.19
CA CYS A 52 2.09 11.66 9.77
C CYS A 52 2.39 10.29 9.19
N CYS A 53 1.74 10.01 8.08
CA CYS A 53 2.01 8.94 7.15
C CYS A 53 1.23 7.66 7.38
N GLY A 54 0.74 7.20 6.27
CA GLY A 54 0.12 5.93 6.07
C GLY A 54 0.41 5.44 4.66
N LEU A 55 0.01 4.24 4.40
CA LEU A 55 -0.06 3.70 3.05
C LEU A 55 -1.32 2.85 2.91
N ALA A 56 -1.83 2.72 1.68
CA ALA A 56 -2.84 1.74 1.33
C ALA A 56 -2.27 0.76 0.31
N LEU A 57 -2.61 -0.52 0.48
CA LEU A 57 -2.38 -1.57 -0.51
C LEU A 57 -3.74 -1.94 -1.07
N PHE A 58 -3.91 -1.86 -2.38
CA PHE A 58 -5.16 -2.18 -3.05
C PHE A 58 -4.95 -2.25 -4.56
N ASP A 59 -5.73 -3.07 -5.22
CA ASP A 59 -5.79 -3.17 -6.67
C ASP A 59 -6.65 -2.02 -7.22
N TYR A 60 -6.00 -0.95 -7.74
CA TYR A 60 -6.73 0.26 -8.16
C TYR A 60 -7.26 0.17 -9.59
N ASP A 61 -6.64 -0.62 -10.46
CA ASP A 61 -6.98 -0.70 -11.88
C ASP A 61 -7.64 -2.04 -12.28
N GLY A 62 -7.75 -2.99 -11.33
CA GLY A 62 -8.46 -4.25 -11.51
C GLY A 62 -7.65 -5.33 -12.20
N ASP A 63 -6.31 -5.23 -12.17
CA ASP A 63 -5.43 -6.20 -12.81
C ASP A 63 -5.08 -7.42 -11.94
N GLY A 64 -5.42 -7.38 -10.65
CA GLY A 64 -5.25 -8.46 -9.67
C GLY A 64 -3.95 -8.39 -8.88
N ASP A 65 -3.11 -7.39 -9.10
CA ASP A 65 -1.91 -7.11 -8.32
C ASP A 65 -2.15 -5.91 -7.39
N ASP A 66 -1.75 -6.01 -6.11
CA ASP A 66 -1.89 -4.88 -5.18
C ASP A 66 -0.89 -3.76 -5.49
N ASP A 67 -1.42 -2.55 -5.60
CA ASP A 67 -0.68 -1.30 -5.77
C ASP A 67 -0.42 -0.63 -4.44
N ILE A 68 0.45 0.39 -4.43
CA ILE A 68 0.82 1.10 -3.21
C ILE A 68 0.50 2.58 -3.34
N TYR A 69 -0.36 3.09 -2.47
CA TYR A 69 -0.56 4.53 -2.31
C TYR A 69 0.12 5.02 -1.03
N PHE A 70 1.14 5.85 -1.19
CA PHE A 70 1.89 6.45 -0.09
C PHE A 70 1.38 7.84 0.24
N LEU A 71 1.11 8.09 1.51
CA LEU A 71 0.90 9.44 2.02
C LEU A 71 2.23 10.14 2.28
N ASN A 72 2.22 11.44 2.11
CA ASN A 72 3.36 12.30 2.40
C ASN A 72 3.01 13.41 3.37
N GLY A 73 3.99 13.95 4.08
CA GLY A 73 3.80 15.13 4.91
C GLY A 73 3.98 16.41 4.11
N ALA A 74 3.08 17.36 4.29
CA ALA A 74 3.23 18.70 3.74
C ALA A 74 4.00 19.62 4.70
N PRO A 75 4.74 20.62 4.20
CA PRO A 75 5.47 21.57 5.05
C PRO A 75 4.51 22.37 5.93
N LEU A 76 4.69 22.28 7.23
CA LEU A 76 3.92 23.03 8.21
C LEU A 76 4.55 24.40 8.47
N GLY A 77 3.69 25.39 8.74
CA GLY A 77 4.14 26.74 9.13
C GLY A 77 4.85 27.55 8.04
N GLY A 78 4.60 27.23 6.75
CA GLY A 78 5.11 28.01 5.63
C GLY A 78 6.54 27.69 5.22
N ALA A 79 7.10 26.58 5.66
CA ALA A 79 8.37 26.08 5.14
C ALA A 79 8.20 25.68 3.65
N ALA A 80 9.06 26.19 2.77
CA ALA A 80 9.04 25.80 1.36
C ALA A 80 9.98 24.62 1.13
N VAL A 81 9.43 23.45 0.88
CA VAL A 81 10.17 22.29 0.37
C VAL A 81 9.99 22.22 -1.14
N ARG A 82 11.06 22.01 -1.89
CA ARG A 82 11.00 21.93 -3.36
C ARG A 82 11.73 20.68 -3.85
N PRO A 83 11.10 19.85 -4.69
CA PRO A 83 9.70 19.94 -5.12
C PRO A 83 8.75 19.85 -3.92
N ALA A 84 7.53 20.38 -4.06
CA ALA A 84 6.51 20.21 -3.02
C ALA A 84 6.22 18.70 -2.87
N PRO A 85 6.25 18.17 -1.64
CA PRO A 85 5.90 16.78 -1.41
C PRO A 85 4.43 16.56 -1.78
N ARG A 86 4.14 15.37 -2.24
CA ARG A 86 2.79 14.92 -2.59
C ARG A 86 2.64 13.46 -2.23
N ASP A 87 1.42 13.03 -2.11
CA ASP A 87 1.10 11.61 -2.07
C ASP A 87 1.40 10.96 -3.43
N GLU A 88 1.75 9.68 -3.42
CA GLU A 88 2.10 8.97 -4.65
C GLU A 88 1.45 7.60 -4.75
N LEU A 89 0.89 7.32 -5.95
CA LEU A 89 0.43 5.99 -6.33
C LEU A 89 1.51 5.29 -7.15
N TRP A 90 1.89 4.11 -6.70
CA TRP A 90 2.84 3.23 -7.36
C TRP A 90 2.12 1.98 -7.84
N ARG A 91 1.91 1.88 -9.17
CA ARG A 91 1.28 0.73 -9.80
C ARG A 91 2.24 -0.45 -9.81
N ASN A 92 1.73 -1.63 -9.45
CA ASN A 92 2.43 -2.89 -9.52
C ASN A 92 2.36 -3.47 -10.94
N ASP A 93 3.47 -3.54 -11.65
CA ASP A 93 3.55 -4.15 -12.98
C ASP A 93 3.91 -5.66 -12.89
N GLY A 94 3.73 -6.27 -11.71
CA GLY A 94 4.08 -7.66 -11.44
C GLY A 94 5.56 -7.88 -11.11
N GLY A 95 5.86 -9.00 -10.43
CA GLY A 95 7.24 -9.37 -10.09
C GLY A 95 7.99 -8.35 -9.23
N PHE A 96 7.30 -7.64 -8.35
CA PHE A 96 7.83 -6.56 -7.48
C PHE A 96 8.41 -5.38 -8.28
N ARG A 97 7.82 -5.05 -9.42
CA ARG A 97 8.17 -3.86 -10.21
C ARG A 97 7.03 -2.87 -10.15
N PHE A 98 7.36 -1.65 -9.79
CA PHE A 98 6.38 -0.58 -9.63
C PHE A 98 6.71 0.61 -10.53
N ALA A 99 5.66 1.29 -10.99
CA ALA A 99 5.75 2.51 -11.78
C ALA A 99 4.93 3.64 -11.13
N ASP A 100 5.45 4.86 -11.13
CA ASP A 100 4.68 6.03 -10.65
C ASP A 100 3.48 6.27 -11.57
N ALA A 101 2.29 6.01 -11.05
CA ALA A 101 1.01 6.22 -11.70
C ALA A 101 0.26 7.46 -11.18
N THR A 102 0.84 8.21 -10.25
CA THR A 102 0.19 9.32 -9.52
C THR A 102 -0.50 10.32 -10.43
N ALA A 103 0.23 10.83 -11.43
CA ALA A 103 -0.31 11.83 -12.35
C ALA A 103 -1.38 11.26 -13.28
N THR A 104 -1.19 10.03 -13.76
CA THR A 104 -2.15 9.34 -14.64
C THR A 104 -3.44 9.03 -13.90
N ALA A 105 -3.33 8.52 -12.68
CA ALA A 105 -4.47 8.22 -11.82
C ALA A 105 -5.12 9.46 -11.19
N ARG A 106 -4.49 10.63 -11.23
CA ARG A 106 -4.96 11.90 -10.63
C ARG A 106 -5.07 11.85 -9.11
N LEU A 107 -4.08 11.24 -8.46
CA LEU A 107 -4.04 10.99 -7.01
C LEU A 107 -2.91 11.74 -6.28
N GLY A 108 -2.49 12.89 -6.76
CA GLY A 108 -1.37 13.64 -6.17
C GLY A 108 -1.81 14.67 -5.13
N ASP A 109 -2.40 14.26 -4.00
CA ASP A 109 -2.70 15.17 -2.90
C ASP A 109 -1.41 15.79 -2.33
N THR A 110 -1.49 17.05 -1.92
CA THR A 110 -0.36 17.83 -1.41
C THR A 110 -0.56 18.33 0.02
N GLU A 111 -1.66 17.91 0.65
CA GLU A 111 -1.93 18.20 2.05
C GLU A 111 -1.09 17.30 2.96
N HIS A 112 -1.11 17.53 4.25
CA HIS A 112 -0.36 16.75 5.22
C HIS A 112 -1.12 15.48 5.59
N GLY A 113 -0.78 14.36 4.94
CA GLY A 113 -1.45 13.08 5.10
C GLY A 113 -1.25 12.46 6.49
N LEU A 114 -2.33 12.03 7.13
CA LEU A 114 -2.32 11.34 8.43
C LEU A 114 -2.71 9.86 8.31
N GLY A 115 -3.60 9.53 7.39
CA GLY A 115 -4.09 8.18 7.20
C GLY A 115 -4.87 8.03 5.92
N VAL A 116 -4.95 6.82 5.40
CA VAL A 116 -5.70 6.50 4.18
C VAL A 116 -6.43 5.18 4.35
N VAL A 117 -7.59 5.08 3.73
CA VAL A 117 -8.34 3.83 3.62
C VAL A 117 -8.84 3.64 2.20
N ALA A 118 -8.70 2.41 1.68
CA ALA A 118 -9.32 1.97 0.46
C ALA A 118 -10.64 1.25 0.79
N GLY A 119 -11.71 1.56 0.07
CA GLY A 119 -13.02 0.94 0.26
C GLY A 119 -13.99 1.39 -0.81
N ASP A 120 -14.93 0.52 -1.17
CA ASP A 120 -16.01 0.83 -2.10
C ASP A 120 -17.11 1.61 -1.35
N TYR A 121 -17.08 2.95 -1.44
CA TYR A 121 -17.98 3.79 -0.64
C TYR A 121 -19.38 3.92 -1.28
N ASP A 122 -19.48 3.76 -2.60
CA ASP A 122 -20.75 3.94 -3.33
C ASP A 122 -21.37 2.61 -3.82
N GLY A 123 -20.73 1.47 -3.57
CA GLY A 123 -21.24 0.13 -3.87
C GLY A 123 -21.13 -0.25 -5.34
N ASP A 124 -20.22 0.38 -6.09
CA ASP A 124 -20.07 0.13 -7.54
C ASP A 124 -19.05 -1.00 -7.85
N GLY A 125 -18.45 -1.60 -6.81
CA GLY A 125 -17.53 -2.74 -6.91
C GLY A 125 -16.08 -2.34 -7.15
N ARG A 126 -15.74 -1.05 -7.14
CA ARG A 126 -14.37 -0.53 -7.26
C ARG A 126 -13.90 0.06 -5.94
N LEU A 127 -12.61 -0.04 -5.69
CA LEU A 127 -12.04 0.56 -4.49
C LEU A 127 -11.75 2.04 -4.69
N ASP A 128 -12.35 2.85 -3.84
CA ASP A 128 -12.16 4.29 -3.71
C ASP A 128 -11.13 4.58 -2.62
N LEU A 129 -10.66 5.82 -2.52
CA LEU A 129 -9.73 6.23 -1.48
C LEU A 129 -10.29 7.38 -0.66
N TYR A 130 -10.23 7.24 0.66
CA TYR A 130 -10.43 8.35 1.58
C TYR A 130 -9.11 8.70 2.24
N VAL A 131 -8.64 9.91 2.00
CA VAL A 131 -7.39 10.47 2.57
C VAL A 131 -7.76 11.40 3.72
N ASN A 132 -7.27 11.07 4.91
CA ASN A 132 -7.40 11.89 6.11
C ASN A 132 -6.15 12.76 6.27
N ASN A 133 -6.32 14.06 6.22
CA ASN A 133 -5.26 15.05 6.28
C ASN A 133 -5.29 15.85 7.59
N PHE A 134 -4.17 16.43 7.94
CA PHE A 134 -4.13 17.59 8.83
C PHE A 134 -4.52 18.82 8.02
N GLY A 135 -5.83 19.01 7.87
CA GLY A 135 -6.44 19.97 6.96
C GLY A 135 -7.69 19.35 6.31
N PRO A 136 -8.08 19.79 5.13
CA PRO A 136 -9.18 19.18 4.40
C PRO A 136 -8.88 17.74 4.01
N ASN A 137 -9.81 16.84 4.33
CA ASN A 137 -9.75 15.45 3.87
C ASN A 137 -10.20 15.36 2.41
N VAL A 138 -9.81 14.29 1.73
CA VAL A 138 -10.18 14.08 0.33
C VAL A 138 -10.84 12.70 0.17
N LEU A 139 -11.96 12.66 -0.55
CA LEU A 139 -12.59 11.43 -1.03
C LEU A 139 -12.39 11.33 -2.55
N TYR A 140 -11.61 10.35 -2.97
CA TYR A 140 -11.37 10.04 -4.36
C TYR A 140 -12.22 8.86 -4.80
N ARG A 141 -13.09 9.09 -5.80
CA ARG A 141 -13.87 8.04 -6.44
C ARG A 141 -13.12 7.42 -7.60
N ASN A 142 -13.02 6.10 -7.63
CA ASN A 142 -12.46 5.34 -8.75
C ASN A 142 -13.41 5.38 -9.96
N GLN A 143 -12.93 5.78 -11.13
CA GLN A 143 -13.75 5.89 -12.34
C GLN A 143 -13.81 4.57 -13.15
N GLY A 144 -13.01 3.56 -12.77
CA GLY A 144 -12.93 2.26 -13.45
C GLY A 144 -12.14 2.31 -14.77
N ASP A 145 -11.43 3.39 -15.02
CA ASP A 145 -10.58 3.58 -16.19
C ASP A 145 -9.10 3.85 -15.82
N GLY A 146 -8.74 3.49 -14.57
CA GLY A 146 -7.41 3.75 -14.00
C GLY A 146 -7.25 5.19 -13.51
N THR A 147 -8.33 5.99 -13.44
CA THR A 147 -8.30 7.35 -12.91
C THR A 147 -9.25 7.52 -11.74
N PHE A 148 -8.96 8.51 -10.91
CA PHE A 148 -9.81 8.92 -9.80
C PHE A 148 -10.35 10.35 -10.00
N ARG A 149 -11.43 10.63 -9.33
CA ARG A 149 -12.03 11.96 -9.27
C ARG A 149 -12.24 12.34 -7.81
N ASP A 150 -11.78 13.52 -7.43
CA ASP A 150 -12.15 14.14 -6.16
C ASP A 150 -13.66 14.42 -6.13
N VAL A 151 -14.34 13.81 -5.17
CA VAL A 151 -15.79 13.96 -4.94
C VAL A 151 -16.10 14.52 -3.56
N THR A 152 -15.12 15.01 -2.84
CA THR A 152 -15.21 15.49 -1.46
C THR A 152 -16.36 16.48 -1.27
N ALA A 153 -16.54 17.41 -2.22
CA ALA A 153 -17.59 18.44 -2.13
C ALA A 153 -19.02 17.89 -2.40
N ALA A 154 -19.14 16.66 -2.90
CA ALA A 154 -20.40 16.03 -3.26
C ALA A 154 -20.80 14.88 -2.32
N ALA A 155 -19.91 14.47 -1.41
CA ALA A 155 -20.09 13.37 -0.49
C ALA A 155 -20.69 13.78 0.85
#